data_7b7f175b32e6a9ee1e29570f4570ec1b
#
_entry.id   7b7f175b32e6a9ee1e29570f4570ec1b
#
_cell.length_a   1.000
_cell.length_b   1.000
_cell.length_c   1.000
_cell.angle_alpha   90.00
_cell.angle_beta   90.00
_cell.angle_gamma   90.00
#
_symmetry.space_group_name_H-M   'P 1'
#
loop_
_entity.id
_entity.type
_entity.pdbx_description
1 polymer ?
#
loop_
_entity_poly.entity_id
_entity_poly.type
_entity_poly.pdbx_seq_one_letter_code
_entity_poly.pdbx_strand_id
1 'polypeptide(L)'
;MATIGLDRLYYAKITENDAGEETYGTPSQLAKAISADLSVELAEATLYADDGASEIVKEFKSGTLSLGIDDIGSTAASDLTGATIDKNKVLISASEDGGDPVAVGFRAKKSNGKYKYYWLYRVKFGIPATNLATKGDSITFSTPTIEGTILRRNKADAGGKHPWKAEALEGDVTAATITGWYKEVYEPTYTASPEKAT
;
A
#
# COMPACT_ATOMS: atom_id res chain seq x y z
N MET A 1 -3.59 -8.39 20.76
CA MET A 1 -2.85 -7.24 21.32
C MET A 1 -3.07 -6.03 20.44
N ALA A 2 -3.35 -4.87 21.03
CA ALA A 2 -3.65 -3.65 20.31
C ALA A 2 -2.42 -3.06 19.61
N THR A 3 -2.64 -2.29 18.56
CA THR A 3 -1.62 -1.47 17.88
C THR A 3 -1.56 -0.11 18.57
N ILE A 4 -0.34 0.39 18.82
CA ILE A 4 -0.12 1.63 19.57
C ILE A 4 0.75 2.65 18.82
N GLY A 5 1.18 2.36 17.61
CA GLY A 5 2.01 3.27 16.82
C GLY A 5 2.10 2.84 15.37
N LEU A 6 2.44 3.79 14.51
CA LEU A 6 2.65 3.64 13.09
C LEU A 6 3.95 4.36 12.71
N ASP A 7 4.82 3.74 11.97
CA ASP A 7 6.04 4.36 11.47
C ASP A 7 6.54 3.71 10.17
N ARG A 8 7.64 4.22 9.63
CA ARG A 8 8.32 3.70 8.43
C ARG A 8 7.39 3.56 7.22
N LEU A 9 6.80 4.67 6.81
CA LEU A 9 6.02 4.73 5.59
C LEU A 9 6.95 4.83 4.38
N TYR A 10 6.93 3.81 3.54
CA TYR A 10 7.73 3.66 2.33
C TYR A 10 6.85 3.43 1.11
N TYR A 11 7.35 3.79 -0.06
CA TYR A 11 6.74 3.43 -1.33
C TYR A 11 7.81 2.90 -2.30
N ALA A 12 7.39 2.11 -3.25
CA ALA A 12 8.23 1.64 -4.35
C ALA A 12 7.46 1.78 -5.66
N LYS A 13 8.11 2.31 -6.67
CA LYS A 13 7.55 2.41 -8.03
C LYS A 13 7.33 1.03 -8.61
N ILE A 14 6.27 0.90 -9.37
CA ILE A 14 5.98 -0.30 -10.15
C ILE A 14 6.33 -0.02 -11.59
N THR A 15 7.09 -0.91 -12.21
CA THR A 15 7.35 -0.91 -13.65
C THR A 15 6.74 -2.16 -14.23
N GLU A 16 5.92 -2.01 -15.25
CA GLU A 16 5.35 -3.13 -16.02
C GLU A 16 6.16 -3.31 -17.31
N ASN A 17 6.49 -4.54 -17.64
CA ASN A 17 7.05 -4.89 -18.95
C ASN A 17 5.93 -5.08 -19.99
N ASP A 18 6.30 -5.24 -21.26
CA ASP A 18 5.35 -5.45 -22.36
C ASP A 18 4.48 -6.72 -22.21
N ALA A 19 4.88 -7.64 -21.36
CA ALA A 19 4.12 -8.85 -21.00
C ALA A 19 3.16 -8.65 -19.82
N GLY A 20 3.12 -7.43 -19.24
CA GLY A 20 2.28 -7.10 -18.09
C GLY A 20 2.84 -7.61 -16.75
N GLU A 21 4.12 -8.00 -16.73
CA GLU A 21 4.77 -8.39 -15.47
C GLU A 21 5.23 -7.16 -14.70
N GLU A 22 4.83 -7.08 -13.44
CA GLU A 22 5.20 -6.01 -12.53
C GLU A 22 6.54 -6.31 -11.86
N THR A 23 7.41 -5.30 -11.85
CA THR A 23 8.63 -5.28 -11.05
C THR A 23 8.60 -4.08 -10.12
N TYR A 24 9.20 -4.23 -8.95
CA TYR A 24 9.24 -3.18 -7.93
C TYR A 24 10.60 -2.53 -7.88
N GLY A 25 10.63 -1.22 -7.90
CA GLY A 25 11.84 -0.43 -7.65
C GLY A 25 12.26 -0.49 -6.18
N THR A 26 13.42 0.10 -5.89
CA THR A 26 13.90 0.21 -4.51
C THR A 26 12.97 1.06 -3.68
N PRO A 27 12.50 0.58 -2.51
CA PRO A 27 11.67 1.36 -1.62
C PRO A 27 12.32 2.66 -1.16
N SER A 28 11.57 3.75 -1.24
CA SER A 28 11.94 5.08 -0.75
C SER A 28 10.97 5.53 0.33
N GLN A 29 11.45 6.31 1.29
CA GLN A 29 10.58 6.86 2.31
C GLN A 29 9.60 7.87 1.68
N LEU A 30 8.30 7.68 1.95
CA LEU A 30 7.25 8.57 1.46
C LEU A 30 7.18 9.84 2.30
N ALA A 31 6.94 9.68 3.59
CA ALA A 31 6.71 10.75 4.56
C ALA A 31 6.80 10.15 5.98
N LYS A 32 6.64 10.99 7.02
CA LYS A 32 6.37 10.49 8.36
C LYS A 32 4.87 10.23 8.50
N ALA A 33 4.53 9.02 8.89
CA ALA A 33 3.15 8.59 9.03
C ALA A 33 2.53 9.12 10.33
N ILE A 34 1.33 9.66 10.24
CA ILE A 34 0.49 10.07 11.37
C ILE A 34 -0.63 9.06 11.56
N SER A 35 -1.33 8.71 10.46
CA SER A 35 -2.38 7.69 10.46
C SER A 35 -2.35 6.88 9.16
N ALA A 36 -2.90 5.68 9.22
CA ALA A 36 -3.15 4.84 8.06
C ALA A 36 -4.45 4.07 8.29
N ASP A 37 -5.46 4.41 7.52
CA ASP A 37 -6.76 3.77 7.55
C ASP A 37 -6.95 2.93 6.29
N LEU A 38 -7.19 1.64 6.49
CA LEU A 38 -7.34 0.66 5.44
C LEU A 38 -8.76 0.11 5.47
N SER A 39 -9.51 0.28 4.40
CA SER A 39 -10.80 -0.37 4.18
C SER A 39 -10.74 -1.28 2.95
N VAL A 40 -11.52 -2.35 2.98
CA VAL A 40 -11.56 -3.36 1.91
C VAL A 40 -12.98 -3.54 1.43
N GLU A 41 -13.16 -3.50 0.12
CA GLU A 41 -14.40 -3.85 -0.55
C GLU A 41 -14.33 -5.29 -1.08
N LEU A 42 -15.38 -6.05 -0.82
CA LEU A 42 -15.53 -7.41 -1.29
C LEU A 42 -16.56 -7.48 -2.43
N ALA A 43 -16.27 -8.26 -3.45
CA ALA A 43 -17.28 -8.74 -4.37
C ALA A 43 -17.97 -9.93 -3.72
N GLU A 44 -19.30 -9.91 -3.65
CA GLU A 44 -20.10 -10.98 -3.06
C GLU A 44 -21.14 -11.44 -4.05
N ALA A 45 -21.29 -12.75 -4.19
CA ALA A 45 -22.36 -13.39 -4.93
C ALA A 45 -22.94 -14.53 -4.12
N THR A 46 -24.26 -14.60 -4.06
CA THR A 46 -25.01 -15.68 -3.39
C THR A 46 -25.78 -16.48 -4.42
N LEU A 47 -25.55 -17.78 -4.46
CA LEU A 47 -26.38 -18.71 -5.23
C LEU A 47 -27.49 -19.22 -4.32
N TYR A 48 -28.73 -19.09 -4.81
CA TYR A 48 -29.92 -19.63 -4.15
C TYR A 48 -30.33 -20.91 -4.86
N ALA A 49 -30.55 -21.98 -4.09
CA ALA A 49 -31.08 -23.25 -4.57
C ALA A 49 -32.03 -23.81 -3.49
N ASP A 50 -33.12 -24.48 -3.91
CA ASP A 50 -34.14 -25.11 -3.03
C ASP A 50 -34.66 -24.15 -1.95
N ASP A 51 -35.04 -22.91 -2.36
CA ASP A 51 -35.56 -21.82 -1.51
C ASP A 51 -34.61 -21.34 -0.39
N GLY A 52 -33.30 -21.63 -0.49
CA GLY A 52 -32.28 -21.22 0.46
C GLY A 52 -31.01 -20.74 -0.18
N ALA A 53 -30.15 -20.01 0.57
CA ALA A 53 -28.81 -19.67 0.16
C ALA A 53 -27.95 -20.94 0.16
N SER A 54 -27.53 -21.41 -1.01
CA SER A 54 -26.76 -22.63 -1.21
C SER A 54 -25.28 -22.40 -1.18
N GLU A 55 -24.81 -21.30 -1.78
CA GLU A 55 -23.39 -20.97 -1.87
C GLU A 55 -23.17 -19.46 -1.81
N ILE A 56 -22.13 -19.01 -1.11
CA ILE A 56 -21.73 -17.62 -1.00
C ILE A 56 -20.24 -17.51 -1.39
N VAL A 57 -19.96 -16.71 -2.41
CA VAL A 57 -18.59 -16.41 -2.83
C VAL A 57 -18.27 -14.98 -2.43
N LYS A 58 -17.12 -14.77 -1.75
CA LYS A 58 -16.60 -13.46 -1.37
C LYS A 58 -15.15 -13.34 -1.82
N GLU A 59 -14.87 -12.35 -2.64
CA GLU A 59 -13.54 -12.11 -3.18
C GLU A 59 -13.13 -10.64 -2.97
N PHE A 60 -11.81 -10.40 -2.90
CA PHE A 60 -11.28 -9.06 -2.87
C PHE A 60 -11.62 -8.33 -4.19
N LYS A 61 -12.28 -7.19 -4.11
CA LYS A 61 -12.60 -6.33 -5.23
C LYS A 61 -11.62 -5.16 -5.33
N SER A 62 -11.53 -4.38 -4.27
CA SER A 62 -10.67 -3.21 -4.15
C SER A 62 -10.51 -2.85 -2.67
N GLY A 63 -9.71 -1.83 -2.38
CA GLY A 63 -9.64 -1.24 -1.06
C GLY A 63 -9.32 0.25 -1.15
N THR A 64 -9.50 0.96 -0.06
CA THR A 64 -9.10 2.35 0.09
C THR A 64 -8.07 2.46 1.19
N LEU A 65 -6.98 3.16 0.91
CA LEU A 65 -5.94 3.53 1.87
C LEU A 65 -5.99 5.04 2.07
N SER A 66 -6.26 5.49 3.28
CA SER A 66 -6.17 6.90 3.66
C SER A 66 -4.96 7.08 4.57
N LEU A 67 -4.01 7.91 4.17
CA LEU A 67 -2.77 8.19 4.88
C LEU A 67 -2.75 9.62 5.38
N GLY A 68 -2.71 9.83 6.69
CA GLY A 68 -2.33 11.10 7.29
C GLY A 68 -0.80 11.16 7.41
N ILE A 69 -0.20 12.20 6.87
CA ILE A 69 1.26 12.37 6.82
C ILE A 69 1.66 13.77 7.32
N ASP A 70 2.93 13.93 7.71
CA ASP A 70 3.44 15.24 8.14
C ASP A 70 3.58 16.22 6.97
N ASP A 71 4.20 15.77 5.89
CA ASP A 71 4.40 16.53 4.66
C ASP A 71 4.77 15.57 3.54
N ILE A 72 4.61 16.00 2.29
CA ILE A 72 4.99 15.24 1.11
C ILE A 72 6.06 15.99 0.32
N GLY A 73 7.23 15.39 0.16
CA GLY A 73 8.30 15.96 -0.66
C GLY A 73 7.93 15.97 -2.15
N SER A 74 8.44 16.97 -2.90
CA SER A 74 8.11 17.15 -4.33
C SER A 74 8.37 15.91 -5.17
N THR A 75 9.43 15.14 -4.89
CA THR A 75 9.73 13.89 -5.62
C THR A 75 8.67 12.84 -5.37
N ALA A 76 8.30 12.61 -4.10
CA ALA A 76 7.25 11.66 -3.77
C ALA A 76 5.89 12.11 -4.34
N ALA A 77 5.57 13.40 -4.25
CA ALA A 77 4.36 13.96 -4.86
C ALA A 77 4.32 13.71 -6.37
N SER A 78 5.42 14.00 -7.09
CA SER A 78 5.56 13.72 -8.51
C SER A 78 5.33 12.24 -8.84
N ASP A 79 5.97 11.35 -8.09
CA ASP A 79 5.87 9.90 -8.30
C ASP A 79 4.45 9.36 -8.07
N LEU A 80 3.73 9.92 -7.10
CA LEU A 80 2.39 9.45 -6.74
C LEU A 80 1.29 10.05 -7.61
N THR A 81 1.44 11.31 -8.05
CA THR A 81 0.40 12.04 -8.79
C THR A 81 0.66 12.15 -10.28
N GLY A 82 1.89 11.89 -10.74
CA GLY A 82 2.31 12.09 -12.12
C GLY A 82 2.68 13.55 -12.42
N ALA A 83 2.63 14.45 -11.45
CA ALA A 83 3.00 15.86 -11.62
C ALA A 83 4.49 16.00 -12.00
N THR A 84 4.79 16.97 -12.84
CA THR A 84 6.14 17.20 -13.37
C THR A 84 6.94 18.15 -12.49
N ILE A 85 8.20 17.86 -12.25
CA ILE A 85 9.14 18.79 -11.60
C ILE A 85 9.93 19.52 -12.67
N ASP A 86 9.85 20.85 -12.68
CA ASP A 86 10.56 21.70 -13.63
C ASP A 86 12.06 21.84 -13.32
N LYS A 87 12.79 22.58 -14.18
CA LYS A 87 14.23 22.83 -14.01
C LYS A 87 14.55 23.61 -12.72
N ASN A 88 13.60 24.37 -12.20
CA ASN A 88 13.73 25.16 -10.98
C ASN A 88 13.29 24.37 -9.73
N LYS A 89 13.00 23.08 -9.87
CA LYS A 89 12.50 22.17 -8.83
C LYS A 89 11.09 22.53 -8.32
N VAL A 90 10.30 23.19 -9.14
CA VAL A 90 8.89 23.49 -8.88
C VAL A 90 8.04 22.32 -9.35
N LEU A 91 7.15 21.83 -8.49
CA LEU A 91 6.16 20.80 -8.85
C LEU A 91 5.00 21.48 -9.59
N ILE A 92 4.76 21.04 -10.81
CA ILE A 92 3.70 21.55 -11.67
C ILE A 92 2.68 20.43 -11.87
N SER A 93 1.45 20.69 -11.45
CA SER A 93 0.34 19.74 -11.64
C SER A 93 -0.53 20.19 -12.82
N ALA A 94 -0.83 19.26 -13.70
CA ALA A 94 -1.70 19.46 -14.86
C ALA A 94 -2.99 18.64 -14.68
N SER A 95 -4.02 19.00 -15.46
CA SER A 95 -5.31 18.29 -15.42
C SER A 95 -5.23 16.85 -15.94
N GLU A 96 -4.22 16.59 -16.78
CA GLU A 96 -3.97 15.28 -17.40
C GLU A 96 -3.07 14.39 -16.55
N ASP A 97 -2.54 14.89 -15.42
CA ASP A 97 -1.66 14.11 -14.55
C ASP A 97 -2.41 12.91 -13.96
N GLY A 98 -1.79 11.75 -14.08
CA GLY A 98 -2.29 10.50 -13.53
C GLY A 98 -1.13 9.67 -13.03
N GLY A 99 -0.88 9.68 -11.72
CA GLY A 99 0.22 8.91 -11.13
C GLY A 99 0.12 7.43 -11.44
N ASP A 100 1.27 6.80 -11.60
CA ASP A 100 1.36 5.35 -11.71
C ASP A 100 1.08 4.68 -10.36
N PRO A 101 0.58 3.45 -10.35
CA PRO A 101 0.46 2.68 -9.13
C PRO A 101 1.82 2.46 -8.49
N VAL A 102 1.85 2.45 -7.16
CA VAL A 102 3.05 2.18 -6.36
C VAL A 102 2.77 1.09 -5.33
N ALA A 103 3.80 0.38 -4.89
CA ALA A 103 3.69 -0.43 -3.68
C ALA A 103 3.90 0.46 -2.45
N VAL A 104 3.14 0.21 -1.39
CA VAL A 104 3.20 0.98 -0.14
C VAL A 104 3.50 0.05 1.02
N GLY A 105 4.54 0.37 1.78
CA GLY A 105 4.95 -0.37 2.95
C GLY A 105 4.94 0.48 4.21
N PHE A 106 4.48 -0.07 5.31
CA PHE A 106 4.54 0.55 6.63
C PHE A 106 4.59 -0.51 7.73
N ARG A 107 4.86 -0.08 8.93
CA ARG A 107 4.77 -0.98 10.09
C ARG A 107 4.00 -0.35 11.24
N ALA A 108 3.44 -1.19 12.05
CA ALA A 108 2.66 -0.81 13.22
C ALA A 108 3.23 -1.45 14.49
N LYS A 109 3.50 -0.64 15.51
CA LYS A 109 3.96 -1.12 16.80
C LYS A 109 2.79 -1.68 17.61
N LYS A 110 2.98 -2.84 18.21
CA LYS A 110 2.00 -3.49 19.09
C LYS A 110 2.31 -3.20 20.57
N SER A 111 1.31 -3.35 21.43
CA SER A 111 1.44 -3.12 22.88
C SER A 111 2.44 -4.05 23.57
N ASN A 112 2.85 -5.16 22.94
CA ASN A 112 3.89 -6.07 23.44
C ASN A 112 5.31 -5.70 23.00
N GLY A 113 5.50 -4.53 22.38
CA GLY A 113 6.79 -4.08 21.87
C GLY A 113 7.19 -4.61 20.50
N LYS A 114 6.50 -5.62 19.96
CA LYS A 114 6.75 -6.18 18.64
C LYS A 114 6.14 -5.32 17.54
N TYR A 115 6.58 -5.50 16.29
CA TYR A 115 6.07 -4.81 15.13
C TYR A 115 5.29 -5.73 14.22
N LYS A 116 4.27 -5.19 13.56
CA LYS A 116 3.58 -5.81 12.44
C LYS A 116 3.89 -4.99 11.19
N TYR A 117 4.36 -5.67 10.16
CA TYR A 117 4.82 -5.10 8.91
C TYR A 117 3.81 -5.35 7.82
N TYR A 118 3.68 -4.40 6.90
CA TYR A 118 2.73 -4.45 5.80
C TYR A 118 3.40 -4.07 4.49
N TRP A 119 2.99 -4.72 3.40
CA TRP A 119 3.11 -4.26 2.04
C TRP A 119 1.75 -4.34 1.36
N LEU A 120 1.32 -3.25 0.73
CA LEU A 120 0.23 -3.18 -0.22
C LEU A 120 0.88 -3.15 -1.60
N TYR A 121 0.63 -4.14 -2.42
CA TYR A 121 1.41 -4.36 -3.63
C TYR A 121 1.10 -3.39 -4.76
N ARG A 122 -0.13 -2.86 -4.82
CA ARG A 122 -0.54 -1.96 -5.89
C ARG A 122 -1.55 -0.95 -5.34
N VAL A 123 -1.12 0.29 -5.20
CA VAL A 123 -1.94 1.41 -4.71
C VAL A 123 -1.81 2.55 -5.71
N LYS A 124 -2.94 3.05 -6.19
CA LYS A 124 -2.99 4.24 -7.06
C LYS A 124 -3.52 5.41 -6.24
N PHE A 125 -2.70 6.42 -6.06
CA PHE A 125 -3.07 7.61 -5.30
C PHE A 125 -3.80 8.63 -6.16
N GLY A 126 -4.69 9.38 -5.50
CA GLY A 126 -5.29 10.59 -6.03
C GLY A 126 -4.43 11.83 -5.75
N ILE A 127 -4.92 12.98 -6.13
CA ILE A 127 -4.29 14.27 -5.80
C ILE A 127 -4.51 14.54 -4.31
N PRO A 128 -3.45 14.83 -3.52
CA PRO A 128 -3.57 15.12 -2.10
C PRO A 128 -4.42 16.35 -1.82
N ALA A 129 -5.29 16.27 -0.81
CA ALA A 129 -5.98 17.45 -0.31
C ALA A 129 -4.99 18.30 0.51
N THR A 130 -4.99 19.59 0.26
CA THR A 130 -4.14 20.55 0.99
C THR A 130 -5.02 21.42 1.89
N ASN A 131 -4.80 21.34 3.20
CA ASN A 131 -5.47 22.16 4.19
C ASN A 131 -4.43 23.05 4.87
N LEU A 132 -4.60 24.36 4.73
CA LEU A 132 -3.69 25.36 5.30
C LEU A 132 -4.46 26.26 6.25
N ALA A 133 -3.86 26.52 7.43
CA ALA A 133 -4.41 27.44 8.42
C ALA A 133 -3.35 28.47 8.83
N THR A 134 -3.78 29.69 9.09
CA THR A 134 -2.90 30.75 9.59
C THR A 134 -2.54 30.48 11.06
N LYS A 135 -1.32 30.85 11.45
CA LYS A 135 -0.90 30.80 12.86
C LYS A 135 -1.68 31.85 13.65
N GLY A 136 -2.47 31.39 14.65
CA GLY A 136 -3.11 32.24 15.64
C GLY A 136 -2.29 32.31 16.94
N ASP A 137 -2.94 32.59 18.04
CA ASP A 137 -2.33 32.63 19.38
C ASP A 137 -1.83 31.25 19.83
N SER A 138 -2.38 30.17 19.29
CA SER A 138 -1.94 28.80 19.45
C SER A 138 -1.39 28.20 18.16
N ILE A 139 -0.39 27.31 18.28
CA ILE A 139 0.17 26.60 17.11
C ILE A 139 -0.71 25.38 16.85
N THR A 140 -1.33 25.35 15.66
CA THR A 140 -2.06 24.18 15.16
C THR A 140 -1.35 23.64 13.93
N PHE A 141 -1.04 22.35 13.93
CA PHE A 141 -0.44 21.69 12.76
C PHE A 141 -1.54 21.35 11.75
N SER A 142 -1.33 21.73 10.49
CA SER A 142 -2.11 21.25 9.36
C SER A 142 -1.35 20.11 8.71
N THR A 143 -1.94 18.93 8.68
CA THR A 143 -1.34 17.72 8.11
C THR A 143 -2.13 17.25 6.92
N PRO A 144 -1.49 17.02 5.76
CA PRO A 144 -2.18 16.56 4.58
C PRO A 144 -2.65 15.11 4.73
N THR A 145 -3.74 14.80 4.05
CA THR A 145 -4.22 13.44 3.88
C THR A 145 -4.16 13.06 2.40
N ILE A 146 -3.64 11.89 2.10
CA ILE A 146 -3.60 11.36 0.74
C ILE A 146 -4.37 10.03 0.70
N GLU A 147 -5.24 9.91 -0.29
CA GLU A 147 -6.05 8.71 -0.49
C GLU A 147 -5.59 7.94 -1.72
N GLY A 148 -5.55 6.63 -1.58
CA GLY A 148 -5.20 5.71 -2.65
C GLY A 148 -6.15 4.53 -2.74
N THR A 149 -6.43 4.09 -3.96
CA THR A 149 -7.17 2.87 -4.24
C THR A 149 -6.21 1.70 -4.30
N ILE A 150 -6.51 0.67 -3.50
CA ILE A 150 -5.75 -0.57 -3.45
C ILE A 150 -6.31 -1.54 -4.47
N LEU A 151 -5.44 -2.07 -5.29
CA LEU A 151 -5.73 -3.05 -6.31
C LEU A 151 -4.93 -4.33 -6.06
N ARG A 152 -5.38 -5.45 -6.60
CA ARG A 152 -4.55 -6.64 -6.70
C ARG A 152 -3.39 -6.37 -7.65
N ARG A 153 -2.23 -6.97 -7.44
CA ARG A 153 -1.13 -6.86 -8.40
C ARG A 153 -1.43 -7.68 -9.67
N ASN A 154 -0.87 -7.27 -10.79
CA ASN A 154 -1.02 -7.99 -12.05
C ASN A 154 -0.15 -9.25 -12.10
N LYS A 155 1.05 -9.19 -11.50
CA LYS A 155 1.94 -10.33 -11.38
C LYS A 155 1.34 -11.42 -10.51
N ALA A 156 1.17 -12.62 -11.06
CA ALA A 156 0.80 -13.79 -10.27
C ALA A 156 1.97 -14.23 -9.37
N ASP A 157 1.66 -14.81 -8.23
CA ASP A 157 2.64 -15.50 -7.40
C ASP A 157 2.89 -16.93 -7.91
N ALA A 158 3.81 -17.65 -7.27
CA ALA A 158 4.13 -19.04 -7.64
C ALA A 158 2.94 -20.01 -7.49
N GLY A 159 1.89 -19.61 -6.79
CA GLY A 159 0.63 -20.36 -6.66
C GLY A 159 -0.45 -19.92 -7.67
N GLY A 160 -0.14 -19.03 -8.61
CA GLY A 160 -1.08 -18.51 -9.60
C GLY A 160 -2.07 -17.49 -9.05
N LYS A 161 -1.87 -16.98 -7.83
CA LYS A 161 -2.73 -15.98 -7.20
C LYS A 161 -2.17 -14.56 -7.40
N HIS A 162 -3.06 -13.57 -7.34
CA HIS A 162 -2.71 -12.15 -7.46
C HIS A 162 -2.83 -11.47 -6.10
N PRO A 163 -1.80 -11.52 -5.24
CA PRO A 163 -1.88 -10.91 -3.92
C PRO A 163 -2.03 -9.39 -4.00
N TRP A 164 -2.76 -8.82 -3.07
CA TRP A 164 -2.93 -7.39 -2.92
C TRP A 164 -2.21 -6.85 -1.67
N LYS A 165 -1.93 -7.72 -0.69
CA LYS A 165 -1.29 -7.37 0.59
C LYS A 165 -0.38 -8.49 1.08
N ALA A 166 0.73 -8.12 1.71
CA ALA A 166 1.52 -8.98 2.59
C ALA A 166 1.55 -8.43 4.02
N GLU A 167 1.49 -9.31 4.99
CA GLU A 167 1.64 -8.98 6.40
C GLU A 167 2.66 -9.89 7.06
N ALA A 168 3.50 -9.33 7.91
CA ALA A 168 4.45 -10.09 8.73
C ALA A 168 4.40 -9.62 10.17
N LEU A 169 4.34 -10.55 11.10
CA LEU A 169 4.44 -10.26 12.54
C LEU A 169 5.84 -10.60 13.02
N GLU A 170 6.48 -9.64 13.66
CA GLU A 170 7.79 -9.86 14.28
C GLU A 170 7.72 -10.96 15.33
N GLY A 171 8.57 -11.97 15.16
CA GLY A 171 8.59 -13.20 15.97
C GLY A 171 7.94 -14.40 15.31
N ASP A 172 7.10 -14.21 14.27
CA ASP A 172 6.53 -15.30 13.50
C ASP A 172 7.33 -15.58 12.21
N VAL A 173 8.12 -14.58 11.78
CA VAL A 173 8.97 -14.65 10.60
C VAL A 173 10.45 -14.56 10.96
N THR A 174 11.33 -14.95 10.04
CA THR A 174 12.77 -14.91 10.29
C THR A 174 13.30 -13.47 10.42
N ALA A 175 14.36 -13.27 11.19
CA ALA A 175 15.02 -11.97 11.32
C ALA A 175 15.52 -11.43 9.96
N ALA A 176 15.94 -12.31 9.05
CA ALA A 176 16.36 -11.94 7.70
C ALA A 176 15.21 -11.30 6.90
N THR A 177 14.00 -11.84 6.97
CA THR A 177 12.81 -11.30 6.33
C THR A 177 12.52 -9.87 6.82
N ILE A 178 12.58 -9.65 8.13
CA ILE A 178 12.36 -8.32 8.72
C ILE A 178 13.45 -7.33 8.33
N THR A 179 14.71 -7.76 8.32
CA THR A 179 15.85 -6.90 7.93
C THR A 179 15.78 -6.48 6.45
N GLY A 180 15.26 -7.36 5.60
CA GLY A 180 15.06 -7.11 4.17
C GLY A 180 13.80 -6.31 3.83
N TRP A 181 12.84 -6.19 4.75
CA TRP A 181 11.47 -5.72 4.48
C TRP A 181 11.36 -4.37 3.74
N TYR A 182 12.26 -3.44 4.03
CA TYR A 182 12.30 -2.12 3.36
C TYR A 182 13.49 -1.94 2.41
N LYS A 183 14.25 -3.00 2.15
CA LYS A 183 15.30 -2.97 1.11
C LYS A 183 14.71 -3.27 -0.27
N GLU A 184 13.71 -4.12 -0.29
CA GLU A 184 12.94 -4.50 -1.47
C GLU A 184 11.50 -4.81 -1.06
N VAL A 185 10.56 -4.74 -2.01
CA VAL A 185 9.18 -5.14 -1.79
C VAL A 185 9.15 -6.65 -1.64
N TYR A 186 8.52 -7.12 -0.55
CA TYR A 186 8.49 -8.55 -0.24
C TYR A 186 7.76 -9.34 -1.33
N GLU A 187 8.45 -10.28 -1.95
CA GLU A 187 7.87 -11.23 -2.90
C GLU A 187 7.50 -12.54 -2.19
N PRO A 188 6.26 -13.03 -2.37
CA PRO A 188 5.84 -14.27 -1.76
C PRO A 188 6.65 -15.45 -2.29
N THR A 189 7.23 -16.23 -1.38
CA THR A 189 7.92 -17.47 -1.70
C THR A 189 7.13 -18.62 -1.09
N TYR A 190 6.73 -19.60 -1.92
CA TYR A 190 6.06 -20.81 -1.47
C TYR A 190 7.04 -21.99 -1.54
N THR A 191 7.10 -22.74 -0.48
CA THR A 191 7.67 -24.10 -0.59
C THR A 191 6.78 -24.88 -1.57
N ALA A 192 7.37 -25.50 -2.59
CA ALA A 192 6.62 -26.34 -3.51
C ALA A 192 5.76 -27.31 -2.70
N SER A 193 4.44 -27.24 -2.87
CA SER A 193 3.55 -28.24 -2.28
C SER A 193 3.94 -29.60 -2.85
N PRO A 194 4.14 -30.64 -2.03
CA PRO A 194 4.37 -31.96 -2.57
C PRO A 194 3.19 -32.27 -3.51
N GLU A 195 3.53 -32.52 -4.76
CA GLU A 195 2.61 -32.90 -5.82
C GLU A 195 1.68 -33.97 -5.27
N LYS A 196 0.37 -33.76 -5.28
CA LYS A 196 -0.58 -34.80 -4.95
C LYS A 196 -0.35 -35.90 -5.97
N ALA A 197 0.33 -36.99 -5.53
CA ALA A 197 0.40 -38.20 -6.30
C ALA A 197 -1.02 -38.66 -6.62
N THR A 198 -1.30 -38.69 -7.93
CA THR A 198 -2.54 -39.20 -8.54
C THR A 198 -2.71 -40.68 -8.23
#